data_4a64a0dbd4d480d9822a4620728e3cc0
#
_entry.id   4a64a0dbd4d480d9822a4620728e3cc0
#
_cell.length_a   1.000
_cell.length_b   1.000
_cell.length_c   1.000
_cell.angle_alpha   90.00
_cell.angle_beta   90.00
_cell.angle_gamma   90.00
#
_symmetry.space_group_name_H-M   'P 1'
#
loop_
_entity.id
_entity.type
_entity.pdbx_description
1 polymer ?
#
loop_
_entity_poly.entity_id
_entity_poly.type
_entity_poly.pdbx_seq_one_letter_code
_entity_poly.pdbx_strand_id
1 'polypeptide(L)'
;MAEFIWSARNIGTMADFLSAAECADYIRLGESVGFDEAPVSTAQGMVIMKDVRNNDRVMFDDAERAQALYDKLSVHLSPLFQKKWTPVGLNERLRLYRYDVGQLFDWHYDGHFARSNGERSMFTFMVYLNDDFEGGDTSFSQVGYGVASIGDMIRITPRKGMALLFHHPILHRGDAVTAGRKYVLRTDVMYRRSS
;
A
#
# COMPACT_ATOMS: atom_id res chain seq x y z
N MET A 1 -14.80 -16.67 7.02
CA MET A 1 -13.93 -16.03 6.00
C MET A 1 -13.32 -14.79 6.68
N ALA A 2 -12.04 -14.51 6.45
CA ALA A 2 -11.44 -13.29 6.96
C ALA A 2 -12.12 -12.07 6.32
N GLU A 3 -12.38 -11.02 7.10
CA GLU A 3 -13.02 -9.79 6.66
C GLU A 3 -12.14 -8.60 6.98
N PHE A 4 -12.35 -7.46 6.28
CA PHE A 4 -11.66 -6.22 6.63
C PHE A 4 -12.16 -5.68 7.96
N ILE A 5 -11.21 -5.45 8.87
CA ILE A 5 -11.45 -4.70 10.11
C ILE A 5 -11.12 -3.24 9.81
N TRP A 6 -12.10 -2.37 9.94
CA TRP A 6 -11.96 -0.94 9.66
C TRP A 6 -11.58 -0.17 10.93
N SER A 7 -10.34 0.28 11.02
CA SER A 7 -9.84 1.11 12.13
C SER A 7 -10.35 2.55 12.06
N ALA A 8 -10.67 3.02 10.85
CA ALA A 8 -11.33 4.28 10.59
C ALA A 8 -12.06 4.21 9.25
N ARG A 9 -12.82 5.26 8.92
CA ARG A 9 -13.41 5.38 7.59
C ARG A 9 -12.33 5.35 6.52
N ASN A 10 -12.37 4.33 5.65
CA ASN A 10 -11.44 4.13 4.54
C ASN A 10 -9.99 3.73 4.95
N ILE A 11 -9.79 3.16 6.14
CA ILE A 11 -8.56 2.48 6.55
C ILE A 11 -8.97 1.12 7.10
N GLY A 12 -8.66 0.04 6.41
CA GLY A 12 -9.02 -1.30 6.81
C GLY A 12 -7.87 -2.28 6.66
N THR A 13 -7.81 -3.27 7.54
CA THR A 13 -6.85 -4.37 7.52
C THR A 13 -7.56 -5.70 7.43
N MET A 14 -6.92 -6.67 6.78
CA MET A 14 -7.37 -8.07 6.73
C MET A 14 -6.19 -8.98 7.05
N ALA A 15 -6.30 -9.79 8.09
CA ALA A 15 -5.31 -10.80 8.41
C ALA A 15 -5.32 -11.93 7.36
N ASP A 16 -4.17 -12.58 7.18
CA ASP A 16 -4.02 -13.79 6.36
C ASP A 16 -4.54 -13.67 4.91
N PHE A 17 -4.43 -12.47 4.32
CA PHE A 17 -4.80 -12.23 2.93
C PHE A 17 -3.90 -13.02 1.97
N LEU A 18 -2.60 -13.05 2.24
CA LEU A 18 -1.64 -13.95 1.60
C LEU A 18 -1.12 -14.99 2.60
N SER A 19 -0.96 -16.21 2.13
CA SER A 19 -0.27 -17.28 2.86
C SER A 19 1.22 -16.97 3.02
N ALA A 20 1.88 -17.63 3.98
CA ALA A 20 3.32 -17.50 4.17
C ALA A 20 4.13 -17.90 2.92
N ALA A 21 3.65 -18.89 2.15
CA ALA A 21 4.29 -19.30 0.90
C ALA A 21 4.19 -18.21 -0.17
N GLU A 22 3.00 -17.60 -0.37
CA GLU A 22 2.81 -16.51 -1.31
C GLU A 22 3.66 -15.28 -0.93
N CYS A 23 3.74 -14.95 0.35
CA CYS A 23 4.62 -13.88 0.84
C CYS A 23 6.09 -14.15 0.49
N ALA A 24 6.56 -15.36 0.75
CA ALA A 24 7.94 -15.76 0.44
C ALA A 24 8.21 -15.71 -1.08
N ASP A 25 7.22 -16.05 -1.92
CA ASP A 25 7.35 -15.96 -3.38
C ASP A 25 7.55 -14.51 -3.85
N TYR A 26 6.78 -13.56 -3.31
CA TYR A 26 6.97 -12.14 -3.63
C TYR A 26 8.32 -11.61 -3.15
N ILE A 27 8.81 -12.01 -1.96
CA ILE A 27 10.13 -11.62 -1.48
C ILE A 27 11.21 -12.16 -2.41
N ARG A 28 11.16 -13.46 -2.76
CA ARG A 28 12.12 -14.08 -3.71
C ARG A 28 12.13 -13.39 -5.07
N LEU A 29 10.94 -13.05 -5.58
CA LEU A 29 10.81 -12.32 -6.84
C LEU A 29 11.51 -10.96 -6.75
N GLY A 30 11.25 -10.17 -5.69
CA GLY A 30 11.89 -8.88 -5.50
C GLY A 30 13.40 -8.97 -5.41
N GLU A 31 13.93 -9.91 -4.62
CA GLU A 31 15.38 -10.14 -4.50
C GLU A 31 16.01 -10.63 -5.81
N SER A 32 15.29 -11.41 -6.62
CA SER A 32 15.79 -11.87 -7.92
C SER A 32 15.87 -10.78 -8.99
N VAL A 33 14.95 -9.80 -8.94
CA VAL A 33 14.94 -8.63 -9.84
C VAL A 33 15.98 -7.60 -9.40
N GLY A 34 16.19 -7.45 -8.10
CA GLY A 34 17.04 -6.46 -7.48
C GLY A 34 16.30 -5.19 -7.09
N PHE A 35 16.63 -4.66 -5.92
CA PHE A 35 16.04 -3.45 -5.37
C PHE A 35 16.94 -2.24 -5.62
N ASP A 36 16.35 -1.14 -6.08
CA ASP A 36 16.99 0.16 -6.26
C ASP A 36 16.41 1.20 -5.31
N GLU A 37 17.16 2.28 -5.06
CA GLU A 37 16.68 3.42 -4.27
C GLU A 37 15.33 3.93 -4.80
N ALA A 38 14.36 4.13 -3.92
CA ALA A 38 13.01 4.54 -4.30
C ALA A 38 12.90 6.07 -4.38
N PRO A 39 12.69 6.66 -5.57
CA PRO A 39 12.49 8.08 -5.70
C PRO A 39 11.11 8.52 -5.18
N VAL A 40 10.99 9.80 -4.83
CA VAL A 40 9.74 10.50 -4.53
C VAL A 40 9.21 11.14 -5.81
N SER A 41 7.89 11.05 -6.04
CA SER A 41 7.23 11.76 -7.14
C SER A 41 6.96 13.20 -6.74
N THR A 42 7.49 14.15 -7.51
CA THR A 42 7.31 15.59 -7.31
C THR A 42 6.70 16.25 -8.55
N ALA A 43 6.36 17.53 -8.47
CA ALA A 43 5.89 18.29 -9.64
C ALA A 43 6.97 18.39 -10.74
N GLN A 44 8.24 18.24 -10.39
CA GLN A 44 9.39 18.24 -11.31
C GLN A 44 9.77 16.84 -11.82
N GLY A 45 9.03 15.80 -11.43
CA GLY A 45 9.29 14.40 -11.77
C GLY A 45 9.77 13.57 -10.59
N MET A 46 10.48 12.48 -10.89
CA MET A 46 10.98 11.53 -9.88
C MET A 46 12.33 12.01 -9.36
N VAL A 47 12.44 12.25 -8.05
CA VAL A 47 13.64 12.80 -7.40
C VAL A 47 14.02 11.93 -6.19
N ILE A 48 15.30 11.62 -6.01
CA ILE A 48 15.81 10.98 -4.79
C ILE A 48 15.86 12.02 -3.67
N MET A 49 15.07 11.81 -2.63
CA MET A 49 14.96 12.67 -1.44
C MET A 49 15.07 11.81 -0.19
N LYS A 50 16.31 11.49 0.22
CA LYS A 50 16.58 10.53 1.30
C LYS A 50 16.01 10.93 2.66
N ASP A 51 15.85 12.22 2.91
CA ASP A 51 15.23 12.75 4.12
C ASP A 51 13.71 12.50 4.18
N VAL A 52 13.07 12.28 3.01
CA VAL A 52 11.64 12.00 2.88
C VAL A 52 11.39 10.50 2.69
N ARG A 53 12.24 9.86 1.88
CA ARG A 53 12.13 8.46 1.53
C ARG A 53 13.51 7.88 1.24
N ASN A 54 13.87 6.84 1.98
CA ASN A 54 15.18 6.21 1.83
C ASN A 54 15.12 4.67 1.74
N ASN A 55 13.91 4.10 1.54
CA ASN A 55 13.75 2.67 1.30
C ASN A 55 14.05 2.30 -0.16
N ASP A 56 14.26 1.02 -0.40
CA ASP A 56 14.45 0.48 -1.75
C ASP A 56 13.14 -0.02 -2.36
N ARG A 57 13.11 -0.08 -3.70
CA ARG A 57 11.93 -0.50 -4.45
C ARG A 57 12.30 -1.25 -5.72
N VAL A 58 11.51 -2.26 -6.06
CA VAL A 58 11.41 -2.80 -7.40
C VAL A 58 9.99 -2.60 -7.92
N MET A 59 9.85 -2.29 -9.20
CA MET A 59 8.56 -2.15 -9.89
C MET A 59 8.54 -2.99 -11.16
N PHE A 60 7.42 -3.66 -11.38
CA PHE A 60 7.17 -4.42 -12.61
C PHE A 60 5.68 -4.44 -12.90
N ASP A 61 5.32 -4.59 -14.15
CA ASP A 61 3.93 -4.74 -14.58
C ASP A 61 3.63 -6.24 -14.71
N ASP A 62 2.59 -6.74 -13.99
CA ASP A 62 2.17 -8.12 -13.99
C ASP A 62 0.64 -8.21 -13.85
N ALA A 63 -0.04 -8.36 -14.98
CA ALA A 63 -1.49 -8.40 -15.04
C ALA A 63 -2.08 -9.68 -14.40
N GLU A 64 -1.37 -10.81 -14.49
CA GLU A 64 -1.85 -12.08 -13.94
C GLU A 64 -1.83 -12.05 -12.42
N ARG A 65 -0.71 -11.58 -11.82
CA ARG A 65 -0.60 -11.41 -10.38
C ARG A 65 -1.58 -10.36 -9.85
N ALA A 66 -1.75 -9.24 -10.57
CA ALA A 66 -2.73 -8.21 -10.21
C ALA A 66 -4.16 -8.78 -10.24
N GLN A 67 -4.52 -9.59 -11.24
CA GLN A 67 -5.83 -10.23 -11.32
C GLN A 67 -6.02 -11.24 -10.17
N ALA A 68 -5.05 -12.10 -9.90
CA ALA A 68 -5.12 -13.07 -8.80
C ALA A 68 -5.31 -12.39 -7.42
N LEU A 69 -4.63 -11.27 -7.19
CA LEU A 69 -4.82 -10.46 -5.99
C LEU A 69 -6.22 -9.82 -5.97
N TYR A 70 -6.70 -9.32 -7.12
CA TYR A 70 -8.02 -8.70 -7.22
C TYR A 70 -9.14 -9.71 -6.97
N ASP A 71 -9.04 -10.93 -7.47
CA ASP A 71 -10.03 -11.99 -7.26
C ASP A 71 -10.22 -12.29 -5.76
N LYS A 72 -9.12 -12.30 -5.00
CA LYS A 72 -9.16 -12.44 -3.53
C LYS A 72 -9.75 -11.19 -2.85
N LEU A 73 -9.41 -9.99 -3.34
CA LEU A 73 -9.81 -8.72 -2.72
C LEU A 73 -11.25 -8.33 -3.03
N SER A 74 -11.72 -8.58 -4.27
CA SER A 74 -12.96 -8.03 -4.83
C SER A 74 -14.21 -8.35 -4.03
N VAL A 75 -14.28 -9.54 -3.43
CA VAL A 75 -15.41 -10.01 -2.61
C VAL A 75 -15.57 -9.21 -1.30
N HIS A 76 -14.55 -8.46 -0.92
CA HIS A 76 -14.52 -7.63 0.29
C HIS A 76 -14.67 -6.13 0.00
N LEU A 77 -14.66 -5.74 -1.28
CA LEU A 77 -14.83 -4.34 -1.67
C LEU A 77 -16.32 -3.98 -1.74
N SER A 78 -16.65 -2.77 -1.29
CA SER A 78 -17.98 -2.24 -1.56
C SER A 78 -18.23 -2.14 -3.07
N PRO A 79 -19.39 -2.59 -3.59
CA PRO A 79 -19.68 -2.52 -5.01
C PRO A 79 -19.72 -1.09 -5.56
N LEU A 80 -19.94 -0.10 -4.68
CA LEU A 80 -19.92 1.32 -5.05
C LEU A 80 -19.18 2.15 -3.99
N PHE A 81 -18.14 2.84 -4.41
CA PHE A 81 -17.48 3.86 -3.61
C PHE A 81 -18.08 5.24 -3.92
N GLN A 82 -18.47 5.98 -2.87
CA GLN A 82 -19.13 7.29 -2.99
C GLN A 82 -20.35 7.28 -3.94
N LYS A 83 -21.09 6.16 -4.02
CA LYS A 83 -22.30 5.97 -4.84
C LYS A 83 -22.09 6.13 -6.37
N LYS A 84 -20.89 6.24 -6.84
CA LYS A 84 -20.60 6.51 -8.27
C LYS A 84 -19.34 5.85 -8.83
N TRP A 85 -18.60 5.09 -8.03
CA TRP A 85 -17.37 4.46 -8.47
C TRP A 85 -17.39 2.97 -8.16
N THR A 86 -17.25 2.15 -9.21
CA THR A 86 -17.22 0.69 -9.11
C THR A 86 -15.79 0.22 -9.18
N PRO A 87 -15.31 -0.64 -8.25
CA PRO A 87 -14.01 -1.26 -8.36
C PRO A 87 -13.97 -2.19 -9.58
N VAL A 88 -12.91 -2.13 -10.38
CA VAL A 88 -12.79 -2.87 -11.65
C VAL A 88 -11.50 -3.69 -11.78
N GLY A 89 -10.61 -3.62 -10.81
CA GLY A 89 -9.34 -4.35 -10.84
C GLY A 89 -8.30 -3.75 -9.91
N LEU A 90 -7.11 -4.31 -9.94
CA LEU A 90 -5.91 -3.67 -9.42
C LEU A 90 -5.09 -3.06 -10.56
N ASN A 91 -4.26 -2.09 -10.23
CA ASN A 91 -3.24 -1.62 -11.15
C ASN A 91 -2.22 -2.74 -11.34
N GLU A 92 -1.93 -3.11 -12.59
CA GLU A 92 -0.96 -4.13 -12.97
C GLU A 92 0.47 -3.79 -12.56
N ARG A 93 0.74 -2.50 -12.27
CA ARG A 93 2.03 -2.06 -11.75
C ARG A 93 2.18 -2.42 -10.28
N LEU A 94 2.87 -3.53 -10.04
CA LEU A 94 3.22 -3.99 -8.72
C LEU A 94 4.51 -3.34 -8.25
N ARG A 95 4.57 -2.98 -6.97
CA ARG A 95 5.74 -2.38 -6.32
C ARG A 95 6.09 -3.23 -5.12
N LEU A 96 7.30 -3.73 -5.06
CA LEU A 96 7.85 -4.36 -3.87
C LEU A 96 8.77 -3.36 -3.18
N TYR A 97 8.55 -3.12 -1.91
CA TYR A 97 9.37 -2.25 -1.08
C TYR A 97 10.18 -3.08 -0.11
N ARG A 98 11.42 -2.67 0.08
CA ARG A 98 12.33 -3.21 1.07
C ARG A 98 12.79 -2.07 1.97
N TYR A 99 12.73 -2.28 3.28
CA TYR A 99 13.19 -1.35 4.28
C TYR A 99 14.22 -2.04 5.17
N ASP A 100 15.44 -1.53 5.18
CA ASP A 100 16.49 -1.90 6.12
C ASP A 100 16.42 -1.02 7.37
N VAL A 101 17.24 -1.32 8.39
CA VAL A 101 17.29 -0.56 9.64
C VAL A 101 17.54 0.92 9.39
N GLY A 102 16.73 1.79 9.98
CA GLY A 102 16.75 3.25 9.81
C GLY A 102 15.98 3.74 8.58
N GLN A 103 15.56 2.85 7.69
CA GLN A 103 14.79 3.26 6.51
C GLN A 103 13.31 3.51 6.83
N LEU A 104 12.76 4.53 6.18
CA LEU A 104 11.40 5.02 6.36
C LEU A 104 10.86 5.62 5.06
N PHE A 105 9.54 5.92 5.05
CA PHE A 105 8.92 6.83 4.09
C PHE A 105 8.05 7.80 4.88
N ASP A 106 8.50 9.05 4.98
CA ASP A 106 7.89 10.06 5.83
C ASP A 106 6.49 10.49 5.34
N TRP A 107 5.85 11.39 6.06
CA TRP A 107 4.48 11.84 5.84
C TRP A 107 4.23 12.26 4.39
N HIS A 108 3.29 11.59 3.75
CA HIS A 108 2.91 11.85 2.36
C HIS A 108 1.46 11.45 2.08
N TYR A 109 0.98 11.91 0.94
CA TYR A 109 -0.26 11.44 0.32
C TYR A 109 0.09 10.58 -0.88
N ASP A 110 -0.69 9.53 -1.11
CA ASP A 110 -0.56 8.76 -2.34
C ASP A 110 -1.24 9.48 -3.51
N GLY A 111 -0.54 9.52 -4.65
CA GLY A 111 -1.12 9.99 -5.90
C GLY A 111 -2.01 8.92 -6.54
N HIS A 112 -2.98 9.34 -7.33
CA HIS A 112 -3.78 8.44 -8.13
C HIS A 112 -3.13 8.13 -9.48
N PHE A 113 -3.38 6.93 -10.00
CA PHE A 113 -3.10 6.55 -11.37
C PHE A 113 -4.39 6.67 -12.20
N ALA A 114 -4.31 7.24 -13.41
CA ALA A 114 -5.44 7.37 -14.33
C ALA A 114 -5.12 6.69 -15.66
N ARG A 115 -6.06 5.89 -16.17
CA ARG A 115 -6.00 5.27 -17.49
C ARG A 115 -6.69 6.14 -18.54
N SER A 116 -6.32 5.97 -19.80
CA SER A 116 -6.94 6.69 -20.93
C SER A 116 -8.43 6.39 -21.12
N ASN A 117 -8.91 5.25 -20.61
CA ASN A 117 -10.32 4.85 -20.65
C ASN A 117 -11.19 5.48 -19.54
N GLY A 118 -10.64 6.41 -18.75
CA GLY A 118 -11.34 7.09 -17.65
C GLY A 118 -11.31 6.36 -16.30
N GLU A 119 -10.73 5.17 -16.24
CA GLU A 119 -10.49 4.49 -14.96
C GLU A 119 -9.39 5.19 -14.16
N ARG A 120 -9.54 5.18 -12.84
CA ARG A 120 -8.54 5.76 -11.93
C ARG A 120 -8.43 4.99 -10.64
N SER A 121 -7.26 5.01 -10.03
CA SER A 121 -7.09 4.45 -8.71
C SER A 121 -7.63 5.39 -7.62
N MET A 122 -8.14 4.82 -6.54
CA MET A 122 -8.67 5.55 -5.39
C MET A 122 -8.11 5.05 -4.06
N PHE A 123 -7.76 3.78 -3.98
CA PHE A 123 -7.23 3.17 -2.77
C PHE A 123 -5.86 2.59 -3.04
N THR A 124 -4.98 2.77 -2.09
CA THR A 124 -3.75 1.99 -1.98
C THR A 124 -4.08 0.64 -1.37
N PHE A 125 -3.60 -0.40 -2.00
CA PHE A 125 -3.65 -1.77 -1.52
C PHE A 125 -2.24 -2.26 -1.24
N MET A 126 -1.98 -2.67 -0.01
CA MET A 126 -0.68 -3.17 0.45
C MET A 126 -0.84 -4.53 1.10
N VAL A 127 0.21 -5.35 1.03
CA VAL A 127 0.35 -6.57 1.82
C VAL A 127 1.72 -6.58 2.46
N TYR A 128 1.78 -6.77 3.78
CA TYR A 128 3.03 -6.99 4.50
C TYR A 128 3.49 -8.42 4.27
N LEU A 129 4.71 -8.59 3.76
CA LEU A 129 5.21 -9.89 3.32
C LEU A 129 5.97 -10.65 4.42
N ASN A 130 6.37 -9.96 5.48
CA ASN A 130 7.02 -10.53 6.65
C ASN A 130 6.70 -9.73 7.91
N ASP A 131 7.07 -10.25 9.06
CA ASP A 131 6.91 -9.63 10.38
C ASP A 131 8.08 -9.94 11.35
N ASP A 132 9.19 -10.44 10.81
CA ASP A 132 10.44 -10.72 11.52
C ASP A 132 11.37 -9.48 11.58
N PHE A 133 10.80 -8.33 11.97
CA PHE A 133 11.50 -7.05 12.15
C PHE A 133 10.85 -6.25 13.29
N GLU A 134 11.49 -5.17 13.72
CA GLU A 134 10.96 -4.26 14.74
C GLU A 134 10.72 -2.86 14.17
N GLY A 135 9.77 -2.13 14.71
CA GLY A 135 9.32 -0.84 14.19
C GLY A 135 8.53 -1.01 12.88
N GLY A 136 8.70 -0.06 11.97
CA GLY A 136 8.13 -0.15 10.61
C GLY A 136 6.61 -0.14 10.53
N ASP A 137 5.89 0.40 11.52
CA ASP A 137 4.44 0.58 11.49
C ASP A 137 4.03 1.44 10.29
N THR A 138 2.78 1.32 9.87
CA THR A 138 2.15 2.31 8.99
C THR A 138 1.28 3.22 9.83
N SER A 139 1.69 4.49 9.95
CA SER A 139 1.01 5.50 10.76
C SER A 139 0.15 6.41 9.87
N PHE A 140 -1.09 6.67 10.29
CA PHE A 140 -2.04 7.55 9.64
C PHE A 140 -2.34 8.74 10.52
N SER A 141 -2.33 9.96 9.92
CA SER A 141 -2.78 11.17 10.59
C SER A 141 -4.25 11.41 10.30
N GLN A 142 -5.04 11.69 11.32
CA GLN A 142 -6.44 12.11 11.15
C GLN A 142 -6.58 13.61 10.83
N VAL A 143 -5.49 14.36 10.79
CA VAL A 143 -5.47 15.77 10.40
C VAL A 143 -5.79 15.88 8.90
N GLY A 144 -6.98 16.32 8.55
CA GLY A 144 -7.44 16.42 7.14
C GLY A 144 -8.90 16.02 6.96
N TYR A 145 -9.48 15.30 7.90
CA TYR A 145 -10.91 15.00 7.97
C TYR A 145 -11.64 15.85 9.04
N GLY A 146 -11.10 17.04 9.38
CA GLY A 146 -11.73 17.97 10.31
C GLY A 146 -11.42 17.72 11.79
N VAL A 147 -10.47 16.85 12.11
CA VAL A 147 -10.01 16.61 13.48
C VAL A 147 -8.57 17.07 13.62
N ALA A 148 -8.36 18.21 14.22
CA ALA A 148 -7.07 18.80 14.46
C ALA A 148 -6.54 18.44 15.84
N SER A 149 -6.13 17.19 16.06
CA SER A 149 -5.30 16.89 17.23
C SER A 149 -4.19 15.89 16.87
N ILE A 150 -2.98 16.23 17.31
CA ILE A 150 -1.78 15.39 17.19
C ILE A 150 -1.93 14.06 17.99
N GLY A 151 -3.05 13.89 18.73
CA GLY A 151 -3.31 12.75 19.61
C GLY A 151 -3.91 11.51 18.95
N ASP A 152 -4.50 11.63 17.76
CA ASP A 152 -5.29 10.54 17.14
C ASP A 152 -4.60 9.94 15.91
N MET A 153 -3.38 9.45 16.06
CA MET A 153 -2.74 8.65 15.02
C MET A 153 -3.25 7.20 15.08
N ILE A 154 -3.66 6.69 13.91
CA ILE A 154 -3.89 5.26 13.76
C ILE A 154 -2.57 4.62 13.36
N ARG A 155 -2.14 3.62 14.10
CA ARG A 155 -0.95 2.82 13.78
C ARG A 155 -1.36 1.41 13.41
N ILE A 156 -0.87 0.95 12.29
CA ILE A 156 -1.04 -0.42 11.81
C ILE A 156 0.30 -1.12 11.94
N THR A 157 0.39 -2.02 12.91
CA THR A 157 1.57 -2.87 13.07
C THR A 157 1.53 -4.00 12.05
N PRO A 158 2.57 -4.15 11.23
CA PRO A 158 2.66 -5.18 10.20
C PRO A 158 2.56 -6.60 10.79
N ARG A 159 1.83 -7.46 10.04
CA ARG A 159 1.86 -8.91 10.25
C ARG A 159 1.99 -9.59 8.89
N LYS A 160 2.74 -10.67 8.84
CA LYS A 160 2.95 -11.44 7.61
C LYS A 160 1.61 -11.87 6.98
N GLY A 161 1.44 -11.56 5.69
CA GLY A 161 0.23 -11.87 4.93
C GLY A 161 -0.92 -10.91 5.16
N MET A 162 -0.81 -9.94 6.08
CA MET A 162 -1.87 -8.96 6.35
C MET A 162 -1.97 -7.94 5.23
N ALA A 163 -3.19 -7.77 4.68
CA ALA A 163 -3.51 -6.69 3.76
C ALA A 163 -3.87 -5.41 4.51
N LEU A 164 -3.52 -4.28 3.90
CA LEU A 164 -3.92 -2.94 4.30
C LEU A 164 -4.51 -2.22 3.09
N LEU A 165 -5.72 -1.68 3.26
CA LEU A 165 -6.44 -0.91 2.24
C LEU A 165 -6.78 0.47 2.79
N PHE A 166 -6.37 1.52 2.07
CA PHE A 166 -6.70 2.88 2.49
C PHE A 166 -6.86 3.84 1.30
N HIS A 167 -7.69 4.87 1.49
CA HIS A 167 -7.96 5.89 0.48
C HIS A 167 -6.75 6.80 0.27
N HIS A 168 -6.36 7.06 -0.99
CA HIS A 168 -5.16 7.83 -1.34
C HIS A 168 -4.99 9.17 -0.61
N PRO A 169 -6.03 10.01 -0.44
CA PRO A 169 -5.90 11.30 0.24
C PRO A 169 -5.79 11.22 1.77
N ILE A 170 -5.36 10.11 2.32
CA ILE A 170 -5.09 10.00 3.76
C ILE A 170 -3.60 10.20 3.99
N LEU A 171 -3.25 11.21 4.81
CA LEU A 171 -1.87 11.48 5.20
C LEU A 171 -1.34 10.31 6.01
N HIS A 172 -0.25 9.70 5.56
CA HIS A 172 0.33 8.53 6.19
C HIS A 172 1.85 8.50 6.02
N ARG A 173 2.49 7.63 6.81
CA ARG A 173 3.92 7.35 6.70
C ARG A 173 4.21 5.87 6.99
N GLY A 174 5.32 5.37 6.45
CA GLY A 174 5.96 4.15 6.91
C GLY A 174 7.01 4.51 7.93
N ASP A 175 6.78 4.13 9.19
CA ASP A 175 7.71 4.41 10.30
C ASP A 175 9.05 3.67 10.08
N ALA A 176 10.10 4.17 10.70
CA ALA A 176 11.43 3.59 10.59
C ALA A 176 11.46 2.13 11.11
N VAL A 177 12.16 1.27 10.38
CA VAL A 177 12.52 -0.07 10.86
C VAL A 177 13.66 0.09 11.86
N THR A 178 13.54 -0.53 13.04
CA THR A 178 14.53 -0.42 14.11
C THR A 178 15.41 -1.67 14.25
N ALA A 179 14.92 -2.83 13.80
CA ALA A 179 15.69 -4.07 13.69
C ALA A 179 15.13 -4.95 12.56
N GLY A 180 15.96 -5.77 11.95
CA GLY A 180 15.57 -6.68 10.87
C GLY A 180 15.38 -5.96 9.52
N ARG A 181 14.53 -6.55 8.67
CA ARG A 181 14.23 -6.05 7.31
C ARG A 181 12.76 -6.24 7.00
N LYS A 182 12.07 -5.21 6.53
CA LYS A 182 10.65 -5.23 6.18
C LYS A 182 10.45 -5.30 4.68
N TYR A 183 9.49 -6.14 4.24
CA TYR A 183 9.05 -6.23 2.86
C TYR A 183 7.56 -5.96 2.73
N VAL A 184 7.19 -5.20 1.70
CA VAL A 184 5.80 -4.82 1.42
C VAL A 184 5.52 -4.93 -0.07
N LEU A 185 4.42 -5.60 -0.43
CA LEU A 185 3.82 -5.51 -1.77
C LEU A 185 2.83 -4.34 -1.76
N ARG A 186 2.86 -3.51 -2.82
CA ARG A 186 1.89 -2.43 -3.02
C ARG A 186 1.42 -2.37 -4.46
N THR A 187 0.13 -2.13 -4.62
CA THR A 187 -0.52 -1.69 -5.85
C THR A 187 -1.70 -0.77 -5.51
N ASP A 188 -2.55 -0.46 -6.47
CA ASP A 188 -3.67 0.45 -6.29
C ASP A 188 -4.98 -0.21 -6.78
N VAL A 189 -6.11 0.00 -6.09
CA VAL A 189 -7.43 -0.44 -6.55
C VAL A 189 -7.96 0.54 -7.59
N MET A 190 -8.28 0.02 -8.77
CA MET A 190 -8.81 0.77 -9.90
C MET A 190 -10.33 0.84 -9.86
N TYR A 191 -10.86 2.00 -10.20
CA TYR A 191 -12.29 2.28 -10.23
C TYR A 191 -12.71 2.88 -11.56
N ARG A 192 -13.93 2.51 -11.99
CA ARG A 192 -14.64 3.11 -13.11
C ARG A 192 -15.82 3.92 -12.59
N ARG A 193 -16.06 5.08 -13.17
CA ARG A 193 -17.26 5.87 -12.85
C ARG A 193 -18.49 5.16 -13.41
N SER A 194 -19.49 4.94 -12.55
CA SER A 194 -20.81 4.45 -12.98
C SER A 194 -21.52 5.53 -13.78
N SER A 195 -22.17 5.10 -14.82
CA SER A 195 -23.01 5.95 -15.70
C SER A 195 -24.18 6.55 -14.93
#